data_3b2e597e887497162d392973fea0e68d
#
_entry.id   3b2e597e887497162d392973fea0e68d
#
_cell.length_a   1.000
_cell.length_b   1.000
_cell.length_c   1.000
_cell.angle_alpha   90.00
_cell.angle_beta   90.00
_cell.angle_gamma   90.00
#
_symmetry.space_group_name_H-M   'P 1'
#
loop_
_entity.id
_entity.type
_entity.pdbx_description
1 polymer ?
#
loop_
_entity_poly.entity_id
_entity_poly.type
_entity_poly.pdbx_seq_one_letter_code
_entity_poly.pdbx_strand_id
1 'polypeptide(L)'
;MSAGKIERFLQIFKCPFCKKQMQLIHLKSLVCSNEHCFDITKQGYINLMSRVSTTKYDKKIFEYRREISKSGLFDPLHDAVSKIIISKLQSNASVRMLDAGCGEGSHLNNIQAKLIQKKYKTLLAVGIDISKEGISYAAAEYANAIWCVADIANSPFTSHQFNIILNILSPANYSEFQRLLTDDGFLIKVVPEQDYLKELREILYEGSDKQVYSNSLTLSHFSEQFELLDAETIRYQVNLSEPLIEPLLGMTPLSWGTSKERMRKVLQMNLKQVTIHFKILIGKK
;
A
#
# COMPACT_ATOMS: atom_id res chain seq x y z
N MET A 1 -1.80 -15.29 16.71
CA MET A 1 -1.86 -15.55 15.23
C MET A 1 -0.72 -14.91 14.46
N SER A 2 -0.36 -13.64 14.68
CA SER A 2 0.78 -12.98 13.97
C SER A 2 2.15 -13.58 14.32
N ALA A 3 2.41 -13.92 15.58
CA ALA A 3 3.69 -14.50 16.02
C ALA A 3 4.05 -15.80 15.28
N GLY A 4 3.12 -16.72 15.08
CA GLY A 4 3.36 -17.95 14.33
C GLY A 4 3.65 -17.74 12.84
N LYS A 5 3.11 -16.67 12.23
CA LYS A 5 3.50 -16.29 10.86
C LYS A 5 4.89 -15.68 10.83
N ILE A 6 5.23 -14.83 11.81
CA ILE A 6 6.56 -14.25 11.93
C ILE A 6 7.60 -15.37 12.11
N GLU A 7 7.33 -16.35 12.99
CA GLU A 7 8.19 -17.52 13.20
C GLU A 7 8.45 -18.28 11.90
N ARG A 8 7.41 -18.59 11.15
CA ARG A 8 7.50 -19.33 9.87
C ARG A 8 8.32 -18.60 8.81
N PHE A 9 8.35 -17.27 8.85
CA PHE A 9 9.03 -16.43 7.86
C PHE A 9 10.10 -15.53 8.47
N LEU A 10 10.68 -15.95 9.59
CA LEU A 10 11.66 -15.16 10.35
C LEU A 10 12.86 -14.74 9.51
N GLN A 11 13.28 -15.55 8.56
CA GLN A 11 14.41 -15.32 7.67
C GLN A 11 14.27 -14.06 6.78
N ILE A 12 13.05 -13.55 6.60
CA ILE A 12 12.89 -12.32 5.81
C ILE A 12 13.35 -11.08 6.56
N PHE A 13 13.44 -11.13 7.91
CA PHE A 13 13.73 -9.95 8.73
C PHE A 13 15.22 -9.75 8.97
N LYS A 14 15.66 -8.50 8.89
CA LYS A 14 16.94 -8.02 9.39
C LYS A 14 16.74 -6.84 10.35
N CYS A 15 17.65 -6.68 11.28
CA CYS A 15 17.61 -5.57 12.22
C CYS A 15 17.71 -4.22 11.48
N PRO A 16 16.80 -3.25 11.67
CA PRO A 16 16.85 -1.95 11.02
C PRO A 16 18.08 -1.13 11.43
N PHE A 17 18.65 -1.36 12.61
CA PHE A 17 19.82 -0.65 13.13
C PHE A 17 21.14 -1.23 12.62
N CYS A 18 21.38 -2.53 12.85
CA CYS A 18 22.69 -3.16 12.58
C CYS A 18 22.67 -4.16 11.42
N LYS A 19 21.54 -4.36 10.75
CA LYS A 19 21.33 -5.23 9.58
C LYS A 19 21.55 -6.72 9.83
N LYS A 20 21.85 -7.13 11.06
CA LYS A 20 22.01 -8.54 11.43
C LYS A 20 20.68 -9.28 11.43
N GLN A 21 20.76 -10.60 11.28
CA GLN A 21 19.61 -11.50 11.39
C GLN A 21 18.90 -11.33 12.73
N MET A 22 17.60 -11.54 12.73
CA MET A 22 16.77 -11.47 13.92
C MET A 22 16.30 -12.88 14.35
N GLN A 23 16.04 -13.02 15.64
CA GLN A 23 15.46 -14.21 16.25
C GLN A 23 14.15 -13.85 16.93
N LEU A 24 13.19 -14.76 16.94
CA LEU A 24 11.94 -14.57 17.65
C LEU A 24 12.05 -15.17 19.04
N ILE A 25 11.99 -14.35 20.06
CA ILE A 25 12.12 -14.74 21.47
C ILE A 25 10.72 -14.82 22.10
N HIS A 26 10.42 -15.99 22.69
CA HIS A 26 9.16 -16.27 23.39
C HIS A 26 7.87 -15.96 22.59
N LEU A 27 7.93 -15.94 21.24
CA LEU A 27 6.85 -15.53 20.37
C LEU A 27 6.35 -14.08 20.64
N LYS A 28 7.20 -13.24 21.22
CA LYS A 28 6.83 -11.88 21.65
C LYS A 28 7.70 -10.79 21.06
N SER A 29 8.97 -11.06 20.80
CA SER A 29 9.93 -10.02 20.39
C SER A 29 10.87 -10.52 19.32
N LEU A 30 11.19 -9.68 18.34
CA LEU A 30 12.30 -9.87 17.41
C LEU A 30 13.55 -9.26 18.02
N VAL A 31 14.61 -10.07 18.18
CA VAL A 31 15.87 -9.65 18.79
C VAL A 31 17.03 -10.01 17.86
N CYS A 32 17.98 -9.12 17.65
CA CYS A 32 19.20 -9.41 16.89
C CYS A 32 20.38 -9.74 17.81
N SER A 33 21.49 -10.24 17.25
CA SER A 33 22.70 -10.58 18.02
C SER A 33 23.40 -9.38 18.68
N ASN A 34 23.00 -8.15 18.37
CA ASN A 34 23.41 -6.92 19.07
C ASN A 34 22.34 -6.44 20.05
N GLU A 35 21.45 -7.33 20.49
CA GLU A 35 20.41 -7.08 21.50
C GLU A 35 19.41 -5.99 21.17
N HIS A 36 19.33 -5.50 19.91
CA HIS A 36 18.21 -4.64 19.52
C HIS A 36 16.93 -5.47 19.54
N CYS A 37 15.94 -5.00 20.32
CA CYS A 37 14.70 -5.71 20.61
C CYS A 37 13.50 -4.93 20.08
N PHE A 38 12.57 -5.64 19.43
CA PHE A 38 11.33 -5.08 18.84
C PHE A 38 10.14 -5.97 19.20
N ASP A 39 9.27 -5.46 20.03
CA ASP A 39 8.12 -6.22 20.51
C ASP A 39 7.01 -6.33 19.48
N ILE A 40 6.37 -7.49 19.45
CA ILE A 40 5.10 -7.69 18.78
C ILE A 40 4.01 -7.08 19.68
N THR A 41 3.30 -6.09 19.16
CA THR A 41 2.25 -5.41 19.92
C THR A 41 1.05 -6.33 20.20
N LYS A 42 0.16 -5.92 21.10
CA LYS A 42 -1.10 -6.65 21.36
C LYS A 42 -1.99 -6.74 20.12
N GLN A 43 -1.95 -5.74 19.24
CA GLN A 43 -2.64 -5.76 17.95
C GLN A 43 -2.00 -6.70 16.93
N GLY A 44 -0.74 -7.12 17.15
CA GLY A 44 -0.04 -8.10 16.31
C GLY A 44 0.84 -7.49 15.22
N TYR A 45 1.19 -6.20 15.28
CA TYR A 45 2.21 -5.58 14.42
C TYR A 45 3.54 -5.40 15.15
N ILE A 46 4.60 -5.14 14.38
CA ILE A 46 5.93 -4.85 14.89
C ILE A 46 6.33 -3.43 14.47
N ASN A 47 6.89 -2.65 15.41
CA ASN A 47 7.48 -1.36 15.07
C ASN A 47 8.99 -1.52 14.83
N LEU A 48 9.39 -1.46 13.57
CA LEU A 48 10.78 -1.62 13.10
C LEU A 48 11.38 -0.29 12.61
N MET A 49 10.82 0.85 13.05
CA MET A 49 11.38 2.15 12.74
C MET A 49 12.71 2.36 13.48
N SER A 50 13.72 2.84 12.76
CA SER A 50 15.00 3.23 13.35
C SER A 50 15.00 4.64 13.96
N ARG A 51 14.00 5.45 13.63
CA ARG A 51 13.83 6.82 14.11
C ARG A 51 12.35 7.13 14.31
N VAL A 52 12.06 8.04 15.23
CA VAL A 52 10.68 8.56 15.36
C VAL A 52 10.36 9.36 14.09
N SER A 53 9.28 8.99 13.42
CA SER A 53 8.76 9.71 12.26
C SER A 53 7.47 10.42 12.66
N THR A 54 7.39 11.71 12.35
CA THR A 54 6.14 12.46 12.39
C THR A 54 5.53 12.43 11.00
N THR A 55 4.41 11.76 10.83
CA THR A 55 3.66 11.76 9.57
C THR A 55 2.61 12.86 9.61
N LYS A 56 2.28 13.42 8.43
CA LYS A 56 1.12 14.33 8.28
C LYS A 56 -0.22 13.57 8.29
N TYR A 57 -0.17 12.24 8.35
CA TYR A 57 -1.33 11.38 8.36
C TYR A 57 -1.83 11.25 9.80
N ASP A 58 -2.99 11.84 10.07
CA ASP A 58 -3.68 11.65 11.34
C ASP A 58 -4.55 10.37 11.32
N LYS A 59 -5.06 10.03 12.48
CA LYS A 59 -5.93 8.87 12.66
C LYS A 59 -7.17 8.93 11.74
N LYS A 60 -7.73 10.12 11.56
CA LYS A 60 -8.96 10.33 10.80
C LYS A 60 -8.82 10.00 9.30
N ILE A 61 -7.64 10.25 8.71
CA ILE A 61 -7.36 9.87 7.32
C ILE A 61 -7.50 8.35 7.11
N PHE A 62 -7.01 7.55 8.05
CA PHE A 62 -7.10 6.08 7.95
C PHE A 62 -8.52 5.57 8.20
N GLU A 63 -9.29 6.22 9.07
CA GLU A 63 -10.72 5.94 9.24
C GLU A 63 -11.48 6.18 7.93
N TYR A 64 -11.25 7.30 7.28
CA TYR A 64 -11.83 7.63 5.98
C TYR A 64 -11.42 6.63 4.89
N ARG A 65 -10.13 6.26 4.82
CA ARG A 65 -9.65 5.25 3.86
C ARG A 65 -10.34 3.91 4.04
N ARG A 66 -10.52 3.46 5.28
CA ARG A 66 -11.28 2.24 5.60
C ARG A 66 -12.73 2.33 5.13
N GLU A 67 -13.38 3.43 5.39
CA GLU A 67 -14.78 3.66 5.00
C GLU A 67 -14.93 3.62 3.47
N ILE A 68 -14.08 4.33 2.76
CA ILE A 68 -14.06 4.32 1.29
C ILE A 68 -13.70 2.93 0.74
N SER A 69 -12.73 2.23 1.34
CA SER A 69 -12.42 0.87 0.92
C SER A 69 -13.59 -0.08 1.10
N LYS A 70 -14.34 0.03 2.19
CA LYS A 70 -15.54 -0.79 2.47
C LYS A 70 -16.70 -0.48 1.54
N SER A 71 -16.75 0.70 0.94
CA SER A 71 -17.79 1.05 -0.04
C SER A 71 -17.62 0.34 -1.39
N GLY A 72 -16.50 -0.37 -1.60
CA GLY A 72 -16.19 -1.03 -2.86
C GLY A 72 -15.60 -0.12 -3.94
N LEU A 73 -15.28 1.14 -3.60
CA LEU A 73 -14.72 2.10 -4.56
C LEU A 73 -13.49 1.56 -5.29
N PHE A 74 -12.67 0.76 -4.61
CA PHE A 74 -11.44 0.20 -5.17
C PHE A 74 -11.55 -1.25 -5.66
N ASP A 75 -12.75 -1.86 -5.66
CA ASP A 75 -12.90 -3.27 -6.04
C ASP A 75 -12.45 -3.58 -7.47
N PRO A 76 -12.74 -2.73 -8.49
CA PRO A 76 -12.20 -2.97 -9.83
C PRO A 76 -10.66 -2.90 -9.91
N LEU A 77 -10.01 -2.06 -9.08
CA LEU A 77 -8.55 -2.03 -8.97
C LEU A 77 -8.03 -3.34 -8.37
N HIS A 78 -8.65 -3.82 -7.28
CA HIS A 78 -8.25 -5.08 -6.65
C HIS A 78 -8.41 -6.27 -7.61
N ASP A 79 -9.48 -6.27 -8.42
CA ASP A 79 -9.71 -7.28 -9.46
C ASP A 79 -8.63 -7.24 -10.54
N ALA A 80 -8.31 -6.06 -11.07
CA ALA A 80 -7.27 -5.90 -12.09
C ALA A 80 -5.91 -6.36 -11.58
N VAL A 81 -5.46 -5.85 -10.42
CA VAL A 81 -4.18 -6.24 -9.81
C VAL A 81 -4.13 -7.75 -9.53
N SER A 82 -5.20 -8.33 -9.00
CA SER A 82 -5.24 -9.77 -8.72
C SER A 82 -5.18 -10.61 -10.00
N LYS A 83 -5.84 -10.20 -11.09
CA LYS A 83 -5.77 -10.86 -12.41
C LYS A 83 -4.35 -10.81 -12.97
N ILE A 84 -3.68 -9.67 -12.89
CA ILE A 84 -2.27 -9.50 -13.30
C ILE A 84 -1.37 -10.48 -12.53
N ILE A 85 -1.50 -10.54 -11.21
CA ILE A 85 -0.72 -11.45 -10.37
C ILE A 85 -0.96 -12.91 -10.78
N ILE A 86 -2.22 -13.30 -10.94
CA ILE A 86 -2.60 -14.67 -11.30
C ILE A 86 -2.05 -15.05 -12.68
N SER A 87 -2.04 -14.15 -13.66
CA SER A 87 -1.52 -14.42 -15.00
C SER A 87 -0.01 -14.60 -15.05
N LYS A 88 0.74 -14.00 -14.11
CA LYS A 88 2.22 -14.02 -14.08
C LYS A 88 2.78 -15.10 -13.14
N LEU A 89 1.97 -15.67 -12.25
CA LEU A 89 2.41 -16.69 -11.30
C LEU A 89 2.04 -18.09 -11.77
N GLN A 90 2.96 -19.03 -11.57
CA GLN A 90 2.69 -20.45 -11.78
C GLN A 90 1.76 -21.01 -10.70
N SER A 91 0.91 -21.94 -11.09
CA SER A 91 0.10 -22.71 -10.14
C SER A 91 0.99 -23.42 -9.12
N ASN A 92 0.57 -23.50 -7.87
CA ASN A 92 1.32 -24.09 -6.75
C ASN A 92 2.60 -23.36 -6.36
N ALA A 93 2.87 -22.16 -6.86
CA ALA A 93 4.02 -21.36 -6.42
C ALA A 93 3.95 -21.02 -4.93
N SER A 94 5.12 -20.81 -4.32
CA SER A 94 5.23 -20.14 -3.00
C SER A 94 5.39 -18.64 -3.23
N VAL A 95 4.38 -17.87 -2.84
CA VAL A 95 4.30 -16.44 -3.10
C VAL A 95 4.55 -15.65 -1.83
N ARG A 96 5.48 -14.72 -1.90
CA ARG A 96 5.75 -13.72 -0.87
C ARG A 96 5.50 -12.34 -1.47
N MET A 97 4.52 -11.63 -0.94
CA MET A 97 4.05 -10.34 -1.42
C MET A 97 4.29 -9.28 -0.36
N LEU A 98 4.88 -8.17 -0.75
CA LEU A 98 5.08 -6.96 0.08
C LEU A 98 4.19 -5.85 -0.46
N ASP A 99 3.44 -5.18 0.40
CA ASP A 99 2.78 -3.90 0.10
C ASP A 99 3.58 -2.77 0.75
N ALA A 100 4.24 -1.98 -0.09
CA ALA A 100 5.14 -0.90 0.32
C ALA A 100 4.38 0.44 0.37
N GLY A 101 4.08 0.90 1.58
CA GLY A 101 3.20 2.04 1.86
C GLY A 101 1.74 1.59 1.93
N CYS A 102 1.48 0.53 2.69
CA CYS A 102 0.18 -0.16 2.73
C CYS A 102 -0.94 0.62 3.45
N GLY A 103 -0.61 1.72 4.14
CA GLY A 103 -1.57 2.48 4.93
C GLY A 103 -2.29 1.63 5.97
N GLU A 104 -3.61 1.59 5.90
CA GLU A 104 -4.48 0.80 6.78
C GLU A 104 -4.72 -0.65 6.29
N GLY A 105 -4.05 -1.07 5.22
CA GLY A 105 -3.92 -2.46 4.80
C GLY A 105 -5.05 -3.01 3.93
N SER A 106 -6.08 -2.24 3.60
CA SER A 106 -7.24 -2.75 2.84
C SER A 106 -6.87 -3.25 1.44
N HIS A 107 -5.98 -2.54 0.71
CA HIS A 107 -5.54 -2.97 -0.61
C HIS A 107 -4.88 -4.35 -0.55
N LEU A 108 -3.90 -4.52 0.34
CA LEU A 108 -3.19 -5.80 0.52
C LEU A 108 -4.15 -6.92 0.90
N ASN A 109 -5.04 -6.67 1.88
CA ASN A 109 -6.01 -7.66 2.33
C ASN A 109 -6.95 -8.11 1.20
N ASN A 110 -7.52 -7.18 0.45
CA ASN A 110 -8.50 -7.49 -0.60
C ASN A 110 -7.85 -8.23 -1.77
N ILE A 111 -6.64 -7.84 -2.17
CA ILE A 111 -5.86 -8.56 -3.18
C ILE A 111 -5.51 -9.96 -2.67
N GLN A 112 -4.99 -10.09 -1.44
CA GLN A 112 -4.67 -11.38 -0.83
C GLN A 112 -5.88 -12.32 -0.78
N ALA A 113 -7.06 -11.82 -0.40
CA ALA A 113 -8.28 -12.61 -0.33
C ALA A 113 -8.65 -13.23 -1.70
N LYS A 114 -8.48 -12.47 -2.78
CA LYS A 114 -8.72 -12.95 -4.15
C LYS A 114 -7.67 -14.01 -4.57
N LEU A 115 -6.43 -13.87 -4.14
CA LEU A 115 -5.34 -14.82 -4.42
C LEU A 115 -5.48 -16.13 -3.64
N ILE A 116 -5.97 -16.12 -2.40
CA ILE A 116 -6.18 -17.32 -1.56
C ILE A 116 -7.06 -18.35 -2.28
N GLN A 117 -8.03 -17.91 -3.08
CA GLN A 117 -8.92 -18.79 -3.84
C GLN A 117 -8.19 -19.61 -4.92
N LYS A 118 -6.94 -19.26 -5.26
CA LYS A 118 -6.15 -19.89 -6.34
C LYS A 118 -5.22 -21.02 -5.89
N LYS A 119 -5.28 -21.46 -4.64
CA LYS A 119 -4.55 -22.64 -4.12
C LYS A 119 -3.01 -22.57 -4.32
N TYR A 120 -2.39 -21.43 -4.03
CA TYR A 120 -0.93 -21.37 -3.96
C TYR A 120 -0.42 -22.23 -2.80
N LYS A 121 0.76 -22.83 -2.96
CA LYS A 121 1.40 -23.66 -1.92
C LYS A 121 1.64 -22.87 -0.63
N THR A 122 2.05 -21.62 -0.78
CA THR A 122 2.23 -20.65 0.31
C THR A 122 1.90 -19.27 -0.21
N LEU A 123 1.13 -18.51 0.54
CA LEU A 123 0.91 -17.08 0.28
C LEU A 123 1.24 -16.32 1.56
N LEU A 124 2.38 -15.66 1.58
CA LEU A 124 2.76 -14.69 2.60
C LEU A 124 2.46 -13.29 2.10
N ALA A 125 1.70 -12.52 2.87
CA ALA A 125 1.51 -11.10 2.65
C ALA A 125 2.15 -10.31 3.82
N VAL A 126 2.89 -9.26 3.47
CA VAL A 126 3.54 -8.35 4.42
C VAL A 126 3.16 -6.94 4.02
N GLY A 127 2.68 -6.13 4.95
CA GLY A 127 2.43 -4.72 4.74
C GLY A 127 3.36 -3.86 5.59
N ILE A 128 3.96 -2.83 4.96
CA ILE A 128 4.75 -1.83 5.67
C ILE A 128 4.25 -0.43 5.39
N ASP A 129 4.25 0.39 6.42
CA ASP A 129 3.98 1.82 6.32
C ASP A 129 4.76 2.55 7.43
N ILE A 130 5.10 3.80 7.19
CA ILE A 130 5.74 4.67 8.18
C ILE A 130 4.77 5.12 9.26
N SER A 131 3.46 5.09 8.97
CA SER A 131 2.40 5.46 9.91
C SER A 131 2.07 4.33 10.88
N LYS A 132 2.32 4.57 12.15
CA LYS A 132 1.91 3.67 13.22
C LYS A 132 0.38 3.53 13.30
N GLU A 133 -0.34 4.60 13.03
CA GLU A 133 -1.81 4.63 13.05
C GLU A 133 -2.38 3.72 11.97
N GLY A 134 -1.90 3.84 10.72
CA GLY A 134 -2.30 2.98 9.61
C GLY A 134 -2.04 1.51 9.90
N ILE A 135 -0.82 1.17 10.33
CA ILE A 135 -0.44 -0.20 10.68
C ILE A 135 -1.24 -0.76 11.85
N SER A 136 -1.56 0.07 12.85
CA SER A 136 -2.41 -0.35 13.96
C SER A 136 -3.82 -0.75 13.50
N TYR A 137 -4.41 -0.01 12.57
CA TYR A 137 -5.68 -0.37 11.93
C TYR A 137 -5.56 -1.65 11.11
N ALA A 138 -4.53 -1.77 10.28
CA ALA A 138 -4.30 -2.96 9.47
C ALA A 138 -4.19 -4.23 10.32
N ALA A 139 -3.41 -4.18 11.39
CA ALA A 139 -3.21 -5.31 12.29
C ALA A 139 -4.46 -5.69 13.09
N ALA A 140 -5.27 -4.71 13.49
CA ALA A 140 -6.50 -4.95 14.24
C ALA A 140 -7.60 -5.57 13.34
N GLU A 141 -7.65 -5.23 12.06
CA GLU A 141 -8.71 -5.65 11.16
C GLU A 141 -8.34 -6.87 10.31
N TYR A 142 -7.07 -6.98 9.88
CA TYR A 142 -6.63 -7.97 8.91
C TYR A 142 -5.56 -8.91 9.48
N ALA A 143 -6.00 -10.01 10.09
CA ALA A 143 -5.11 -10.99 10.75
C ALA A 143 -4.30 -11.86 9.78
N ASN A 144 -4.53 -11.80 8.46
CA ASN A 144 -3.93 -12.72 7.49
C ASN A 144 -2.57 -12.29 6.95
N ALA A 145 -2.11 -11.08 7.24
CA ALA A 145 -0.80 -10.57 6.85
C ALA A 145 0.13 -10.32 8.06
N ILE A 146 1.39 -10.03 7.79
CA ILE A 146 2.35 -9.48 8.77
C ILE A 146 2.38 -7.97 8.56
N TRP A 147 2.23 -7.20 9.62
CA TRP A 147 2.17 -5.75 9.59
C TRP A 147 3.35 -5.15 10.33
N CYS A 148 4.07 -4.23 9.69
CA CYS A 148 5.23 -3.58 10.29
C CYS A 148 5.19 -2.07 10.09
N VAL A 149 5.42 -1.32 11.15
CA VAL A 149 5.78 0.10 11.03
C VAL A 149 7.22 0.16 10.59
N ALA A 150 7.50 0.61 9.37
CA ALA A 150 8.83 0.62 8.80
C ALA A 150 8.97 1.69 7.70
N ASP A 151 10.21 2.14 7.49
CA ASP A 151 10.56 3.04 6.41
C ASP A 151 10.84 2.23 5.12
N ILE A 152 10.15 2.58 4.04
CA ILE A 152 10.38 1.99 2.71
C ILE A 152 11.81 2.20 2.25
N ALA A 153 12.42 3.35 2.56
CA ALA A 153 13.79 3.67 2.16
C ALA A 153 14.87 2.90 2.94
N ASN A 154 14.50 2.29 4.05
CA ASN A 154 15.40 1.49 4.90
C ASN A 154 14.65 0.26 5.44
N SER A 155 14.04 -0.49 4.56
CA SER A 155 13.16 -1.58 4.96
C SER A 155 13.89 -2.68 5.74
N PRO A 156 13.25 -3.26 6.77
CA PRO A 156 13.86 -4.22 7.68
C PRO A 156 13.83 -5.65 7.13
N PHE A 157 14.00 -5.82 5.82
CA PHE A 157 13.98 -7.13 5.17
C PHE A 157 15.30 -7.44 4.50
N THR A 158 15.66 -8.73 4.48
CA THR A 158 16.81 -9.25 3.73
C THR A 158 16.55 -9.13 2.22
N SER A 159 17.61 -9.19 1.42
CA SER A 159 17.50 -9.07 -0.05
C SER A 159 16.81 -10.30 -0.66
N HIS A 160 16.22 -10.15 -1.85
CA HIS A 160 15.64 -11.23 -2.64
C HIS A 160 14.56 -12.05 -1.92
N GLN A 161 13.71 -11.40 -1.12
CA GLN A 161 12.70 -12.09 -0.33
C GLN A 161 11.31 -12.12 -0.96
N PHE A 162 10.96 -11.17 -1.81
CA PHE A 162 9.60 -10.99 -2.28
C PHE A 162 9.49 -11.29 -3.78
N ASN A 163 8.49 -12.09 -4.15
CA ASN A 163 8.14 -12.35 -5.54
C ASN A 163 7.36 -11.19 -6.15
N ILE A 164 6.60 -10.49 -5.29
CA ILE A 164 5.75 -9.37 -5.69
C ILE A 164 5.95 -8.23 -4.70
N ILE A 165 6.14 -7.03 -5.23
CA ILE A 165 5.99 -5.80 -4.46
C ILE A 165 4.80 -5.04 -5.04
N LEU A 166 3.86 -4.68 -4.18
CA LEU A 166 2.79 -3.73 -4.45
C LEU A 166 3.24 -2.35 -3.97
N ASN A 167 2.99 -1.33 -4.78
CA ASN A 167 3.15 0.06 -4.39
C ASN A 167 1.97 0.86 -4.94
N ILE A 168 0.88 0.86 -4.16
CA ILE A 168 -0.42 1.39 -4.58
C ILE A 168 -0.62 2.78 -4.00
N LEU A 169 -0.68 3.81 -4.87
CA LEU A 169 -0.92 5.21 -4.50
C LEU A 169 0.04 5.73 -3.39
N SER A 170 1.26 5.22 -3.38
CA SER A 170 2.27 5.48 -2.36
C SER A 170 3.61 5.91 -3.01
N PRO A 171 4.46 6.68 -2.30
CA PRO A 171 5.82 6.95 -2.75
C PRO A 171 6.60 5.65 -3.00
N ALA A 172 7.57 5.68 -3.92
CA ALA A 172 8.43 4.56 -4.25
C ALA A 172 9.87 4.82 -3.80
N ASN A 173 10.56 3.74 -3.40
CA ASN A 173 12.02 3.69 -3.35
C ASN A 173 12.48 2.52 -4.22
N TYR A 174 12.81 2.81 -5.47
CA TYR A 174 13.07 1.78 -6.47
C TYR A 174 14.32 0.96 -6.18
N SER A 175 15.37 1.55 -5.61
CA SER A 175 16.58 0.82 -5.21
C SER A 175 16.29 -0.23 -4.12
N GLU A 176 15.45 0.11 -3.13
CA GLU A 176 15.00 -0.86 -2.14
C GLU A 176 14.08 -1.93 -2.75
N PHE A 177 13.21 -1.56 -3.68
CA PHE A 177 12.36 -2.54 -4.36
C PHE A 177 13.18 -3.54 -5.17
N GLN A 178 14.18 -3.09 -5.93
CA GLN A 178 15.12 -3.97 -6.65
C GLN A 178 15.89 -4.89 -5.70
N ARG A 179 16.35 -4.37 -4.55
CA ARG A 179 17.03 -5.17 -3.53
C ARG A 179 16.14 -6.27 -2.95
N LEU A 180 14.87 -5.97 -2.74
CA LEU A 180 13.92 -6.86 -2.08
C LEU A 180 13.32 -7.92 -3.00
N LEU A 181 13.16 -7.61 -4.29
CA LEU A 181 12.62 -8.54 -5.27
C LEU A 181 13.55 -9.73 -5.50
N THR A 182 12.97 -10.93 -5.63
CA THR A 182 13.64 -12.09 -6.20
C THR A 182 13.99 -11.83 -7.66
N ASP A 183 14.85 -12.67 -8.26
CA ASP A 183 15.28 -12.47 -9.65
C ASP A 183 14.13 -12.60 -10.65
N ASP A 184 13.15 -13.46 -10.35
CA ASP A 184 11.90 -13.59 -11.12
C ASP A 184 10.75 -12.74 -10.59
N GLY A 185 11.02 -11.88 -9.59
CA GLY A 185 10.02 -11.03 -8.98
C GLY A 185 9.65 -9.83 -9.83
N PHE A 186 8.50 -9.24 -9.54
CA PHE A 186 8.02 -8.05 -10.24
C PHE A 186 7.37 -7.04 -9.29
N LEU A 187 7.44 -5.78 -9.68
CA LEU A 187 6.80 -4.64 -9.04
C LEU A 187 5.48 -4.34 -9.74
N ILE A 188 4.41 -4.17 -8.97
CA ILE A 188 3.16 -3.56 -9.44
C ILE A 188 3.04 -2.18 -8.79
N LYS A 189 3.13 -1.15 -9.62
CA LYS A 189 2.93 0.23 -9.18
C LYS A 189 1.63 0.77 -9.74
N VAL A 190 0.80 1.31 -8.86
CA VAL A 190 -0.46 1.98 -9.23
C VAL A 190 -0.32 3.46 -8.97
N VAL A 191 -0.61 4.25 -10.00
CA VAL A 191 -0.60 5.72 -9.94
C VAL A 191 -1.93 6.28 -10.45
N PRO A 192 -2.36 7.46 -9.96
CA PRO A 192 -3.48 8.15 -10.55
C PRO A 192 -3.22 8.47 -12.02
N GLU A 193 -4.27 8.53 -12.81
CA GLU A 193 -4.30 9.04 -14.17
C GLU A 193 -5.08 10.37 -14.25
N GLN A 194 -5.05 10.97 -15.41
CA GLN A 194 -5.57 12.33 -15.67
C GLN A 194 -6.97 12.56 -15.08
N ASP A 195 -7.89 11.60 -15.21
CA ASP A 195 -9.28 11.75 -14.76
C ASP A 195 -9.53 11.25 -13.33
N TYR A 196 -8.49 10.87 -12.57
CA TYR A 196 -8.69 10.41 -11.19
C TYR A 196 -9.31 11.51 -10.34
N LEU A 197 -10.53 11.28 -9.83
CA LEU A 197 -11.33 12.22 -9.02
C LEU A 197 -11.45 13.60 -9.68
N LYS A 198 -11.62 13.66 -11.01
CA LYS A 198 -11.66 14.90 -11.76
C LYS A 198 -12.77 15.83 -11.29
N GLU A 199 -13.92 15.28 -10.89
CA GLU A 199 -15.07 16.02 -10.41
C GLU A 199 -14.73 16.81 -9.13
N LEU A 200 -13.94 16.21 -8.23
CA LEU A 200 -13.42 16.91 -7.06
C LEU A 200 -12.34 17.92 -7.43
N ARG A 201 -11.44 17.54 -8.34
CA ARG A 201 -10.31 18.40 -8.76
C ARG A 201 -10.79 19.67 -9.44
N GLU A 202 -11.80 19.58 -10.29
CA GLU A 202 -12.39 20.73 -10.97
C GLU A 202 -12.89 21.79 -9.99
N ILE A 203 -13.47 21.37 -8.87
CA ILE A 203 -13.98 22.27 -7.83
C ILE A 203 -12.85 22.78 -6.92
N LEU A 204 -12.03 21.85 -6.42
CA LEU A 204 -11.00 22.16 -5.43
C LEU A 204 -9.90 23.06 -5.98
N TYR A 205 -9.64 22.97 -7.29
CA TYR A 205 -8.56 23.69 -7.97
C TYR A 205 -9.06 24.63 -9.08
N GLU A 206 -10.33 25.00 -9.04
CA GLU A 206 -10.94 25.93 -9.99
C GLU A 206 -10.06 27.18 -10.21
N GLY A 207 -9.70 27.46 -11.47
CA GLY A 207 -8.87 28.60 -11.85
C GLY A 207 -7.38 28.45 -11.54
N SER A 208 -6.86 27.25 -11.29
CA SER A 208 -5.44 27.00 -11.08
C SER A 208 -4.90 25.90 -12.02
N ASP A 209 -3.58 25.90 -12.25
CA ASP A 209 -2.90 24.88 -13.07
C ASP A 209 -3.02 23.47 -12.50
N LYS A 210 -3.39 23.33 -11.22
CA LYS A 210 -3.60 22.03 -10.56
C LYS A 210 -4.90 21.32 -11.00
N GLN A 211 -5.73 21.96 -11.80
CA GLN A 211 -6.87 21.28 -12.43
C GLN A 211 -6.44 20.19 -13.41
N VAL A 212 -5.30 20.38 -14.08
CA VAL A 212 -4.72 19.37 -14.96
C VAL A 212 -3.72 18.53 -14.16
N TYR A 213 -3.92 17.22 -14.18
CA TYR A 213 -3.00 16.27 -13.55
C TYR A 213 -2.19 15.53 -14.62
N SER A 214 -0.91 15.37 -14.37
CA SER A 214 -0.03 14.52 -15.17
C SER A 214 0.82 13.64 -14.26
N ASN A 215 0.98 12.38 -14.64
CA ASN A 215 1.87 11.42 -13.99
C ASN A 215 3.15 11.12 -14.80
N SER A 216 3.41 11.90 -15.85
CA SER A 216 4.52 11.68 -16.80
C SER A 216 5.87 11.51 -16.13
N LEU A 217 6.20 12.33 -15.12
CA LEU A 217 7.43 12.22 -14.35
C LEU A 217 7.52 10.89 -13.58
N THR A 218 6.42 10.40 -13.03
CA THR A 218 6.38 9.13 -12.32
C THR A 218 6.57 7.95 -13.29
N LEU A 219 5.98 8.04 -14.47
CA LEU A 219 6.13 7.02 -15.53
C LEU A 219 7.57 6.97 -16.05
N SER A 220 8.17 8.14 -16.36
CA SER A 220 9.58 8.24 -16.79
C SER A 220 10.50 7.63 -15.72
N HIS A 221 10.36 8.07 -14.48
CA HIS A 221 11.19 7.58 -13.37
C HIS A 221 11.00 6.06 -13.12
N PHE A 222 9.80 5.52 -13.31
CA PHE A 222 9.59 4.07 -13.26
C PHE A 222 10.37 3.35 -14.35
N SER A 223 10.27 3.81 -15.61
CA SER A 223 10.91 3.19 -16.77
C SER A 223 12.44 3.32 -16.76
N GLU A 224 12.99 4.29 -16.05
CA GLU A 224 14.44 4.42 -15.82
C GLU A 224 14.99 3.38 -14.83
N GLN A 225 14.14 2.87 -13.95
CA GLN A 225 14.53 2.00 -12.83
C GLN A 225 14.11 0.53 -13.01
N PHE A 226 13.06 0.27 -13.78
CA PHE A 226 12.50 -1.05 -14.03
C PHE A 226 12.24 -1.26 -15.52
N GLU A 227 12.53 -2.45 -16.02
CA GLU A 227 12.04 -2.89 -17.31
C GLU A 227 10.51 -2.99 -17.26
N LEU A 228 9.83 -2.22 -18.10
CA LEU A 228 8.37 -2.25 -18.18
C LEU A 228 7.92 -3.51 -18.91
N LEU A 229 7.34 -4.44 -18.16
CA LEU A 229 6.78 -5.68 -18.72
C LEU A 229 5.39 -5.48 -19.32
N ASP A 230 4.60 -4.60 -18.70
CA ASP A 230 3.21 -4.35 -19.09
C ASP A 230 2.68 -3.08 -18.41
N ALA A 231 1.62 -2.50 -19.00
CA ALA A 231 0.95 -1.35 -18.44
C ALA A 231 -0.56 -1.39 -18.76
N GLU A 232 -1.37 -1.46 -17.73
CA GLU A 232 -2.83 -1.39 -17.86
C GLU A 232 -3.38 -0.04 -17.42
N THR A 233 -4.46 0.38 -18.05
CA THR A 233 -5.23 1.56 -17.62
C THR A 233 -6.63 1.11 -17.27
N ILE A 234 -7.09 1.43 -16.07
CA ILE A 234 -8.46 1.17 -15.65
C ILE A 234 -9.16 2.50 -15.40
N ARG A 235 -10.36 2.63 -15.96
CA ARG A 235 -11.20 3.83 -15.82
C ARG A 235 -12.64 3.41 -15.61
N TYR A 236 -13.24 3.84 -14.50
CA TYR A 236 -14.63 3.53 -14.16
C TYR A 236 -15.24 4.66 -13.34
N GLN A 237 -16.55 4.64 -13.23
CA GLN A 237 -17.31 5.58 -12.42
C GLN A 237 -17.93 4.86 -11.24
N VAL A 238 -17.95 5.54 -10.09
CA VAL A 238 -18.55 5.02 -8.85
C VAL A 238 -19.64 5.98 -8.39
N ASN A 239 -20.83 5.43 -8.16
CA ASN A 239 -21.90 6.19 -7.55
C ASN A 239 -21.57 6.46 -6.07
N LEU A 240 -21.65 7.71 -5.67
CA LEU A 240 -21.44 8.12 -4.29
C LEU A 240 -22.78 8.32 -3.59
N SER A 241 -22.92 7.73 -2.42
CA SER A 241 -23.92 8.14 -1.45
C SER A 241 -23.42 9.34 -0.66
N GLU A 242 -24.34 10.20 -0.19
CA GLU A 242 -24.01 11.39 0.61
C GLU A 242 -22.98 11.15 1.73
N PRO A 243 -23.10 10.07 2.54
CA PRO A 243 -22.16 9.82 3.64
C PRO A 243 -20.71 9.62 3.18
N LEU A 244 -20.45 9.26 1.92
CA LEU A 244 -19.10 8.96 1.42
C LEU A 244 -18.34 10.17 0.88
N ILE A 245 -18.98 11.32 0.71
CA ILE A 245 -18.34 12.52 0.15
C ILE A 245 -17.27 13.08 1.13
N GLU A 246 -17.60 13.21 2.40
CA GLU A 246 -16.65 13.67 3.42
C GLU A 246 -15.46 12.71 3.58
N PRO A 247 -15.66 11.39 3.75
CA PRO A 247 -14.57 10.42 3.76
C PRO A 247 -13.70 10.46 2.49
N LEU A 248 -14.30 10.57 1.31
CA LEU A 248 -13.55 10.65 0.06
C LEU A 248 -12.66 11.90 0.00
N LEU A 249 -13.19 13.07 0.41
CA LEU A 249 -12.41 14.29 0.53
C LEU A 249 -11.28 14.15 1.56
N GLY A 250 -11.61 13.64 2.74
CA GLY A 250 -10.65 13.55 3.84
C GLY A 250 -9.51 12.55 3.60
N MET A 251 -9.75 11.49 2.81
CA MET A 251 -8.72 10.49 2.53
C MET A 251 -7.72 10.91 1.45
N THR A 252 -8.10 11.86 0.57
CA THR A 252 -7.30 12.21 -0.61
C THR A 252 -6.38 13.40 -0.37
N PRO A 253 -5.12 13.37 -0.86
CA PRO A 253 -4.24 14.53 -0.85
C PRO A 253 -4.78 15.74 -1.64
N LEU A 254 -5.80 15.57 -2.50
CA LEU A 254 -6.43 16.68 -3.24
C LEU A 254 -7.02 17.73 -2.32
N SER A 255 -7.45 17.38 -1.12
CA SER A 255 -7.98 18.31 -0.14
C SER A 255 -6.89 19.12 0.60
N TRP A 256 -5.62 18.68 0.53
CA TRP A 256 -4.53 19.32 1.29
C TRP A 256 -4.14 20.67 0.70
N GLY A 257 -4.13 21.68 1.54
CA GLY A 257 -3.83 23.05 1.12
C GLY A 257 -4.96 23.76 0.36
N THR A 258 -6.13 23.13 0.28
CA THR A 258 -7.35 23.75 -0.28
C THR A 258 -8.07 24.60 0.76
N SER A 259 -8.72 25.69 0.34
CA SER A 259 -9.47 26.54 1.26
C SER A 259 -10.69 25.81 1.86
N LYS A 260 -11.04 26.18 3.10
CA LYS A 260 -12.25 25.63 3.76
C LYS A 260 -13.51 25.93 2.97
N GLU A 261 -13.55 27.02 2.24
CA GLU A 261 -14.67 27.42 1.38
C GLU A 261 -14.88 26.43 0.23
N ARG A 262 -13.81 26.07 -0.50
CA ARG A 262 -13.85 25.09 -1.59
C ARG A 262 -14.24 23.69 -1.08
N MET A 263 -13.76 23.30 0.09
CA MET A 263 -14.19 22.04 0.72
C MET A 263 -15.67 22.05 1.06
N ARG A 264 -16.20 23.16 1.62
CA ARG A 264 -17.65 23.33 1.86
C ARG A 264 -18.45 23.27 0.56
N LYS A 265 -17.96 23.91 -0.52
CA LYS A 265 -18.60 23.86 -1.85
C LYS A 265 -18.79 22.41 -2.31
N VAL A 266 -17.77 21.55 -2.19
CA VAL A 266 -17.88 20.13 -2.54
C VAL A 266 -18.91 19.40 -1.68
N LEU A 267 -18.91 19.63 -0.36
CA LEU A 267 -19.86 18.97 0.58
C LEU A 267 -21.32 19.40 0.33
N GLN A 268 -21.54 20.63 -0.18
CA GLN A 268 -22.88 21.14 -0.51
C GLN A 268 -23.35 20.75 -1.92
N MET A 269 -22.40 20.33 -2.79
CA MET A 269 -22.77 19.80 -4.10
C MET A 269 -23.25 18.35 -3.92
N ASN A 270 -24.40 18.08 -4.47
CA ASN A 270 -24.93 16.71 -4.53
C ASN A 270 -24.12 15.89 -5.56
N LEU A 271 -22.85 15.60 -5.22
CA LEU A 271 -21.95 14.84 -6.09
C LEU A 271 -22.39 13.37 -6.10
N LYS A 272 -23.06 12.97 -7.17
CA LYS A 272 -23.64 11.62 -7.30
C LYS A 272 -22.64 10.57 -7.77
N GLN A 273 -21.56 11.01 -8.42
CA GLN A 273 -20.63 10.10 -9.09
C GLN A 273 -19.23 10.67 -9.13
N VAL A 274 -18.23 9.81 -9.04
CA VAL A 274 -16.81 10.17 -9.23
C VAL A 274 -16.14 9.24 -10.21
N THR A 275 -15.18 9.77 -10.95
CA THR A 275 -14.34 9.01 -11.87
C THR A 275 -13.11 8.49 -11.14
N ILE A 276 -12.89 7.20 -11.23
CA ILE A 276 -11.65 6.53 -10.82
C ILE A 276 -10.86 6.19 -12.07
N HIS A 277 -9.61 6.63 -12.12
CA HIS A 277 -8.74 6.45 -13.28
C HIS A 277 -7.32 6.20 -12.80
N PHE A 278 -6.81 4.98 -13.03
CA PHE A 278 -5.49 4.53 -12.61
C PHE A 278 -4.68 3.97 -13.77
N LYS A 279 -3.37 4.18 -13.70
CA LYS A 279 -2.36 3.44 -14.44
C LYS A 279 -1.74 2.39 -13.53
N ILE A 280 -1.70 1.14 -14.00
CA ILE A 280 -1.04 0.01 -13.34
C ILE A 280 0.19 -0.32 -14.17
N LEU A 281 1.38 -0.17 -13.59
CA LEU A 281 2.67 -0.47 -14.21
C LEU A 281 3.21 -1.77 -13.63
N ILE A 282 3.66 -2.66 -14.47
CA ILE A 282 4.29 -3.91 -14.09
C ILE A 282 5.74 -3.89 -14.55
N GLY A 283 6.67 -3.95 -13.61
CA GLY A 283 8.10 -3.87 -13.91
C GLY A 283 8.91 -5.01 -13.33
N LYS A 284 9.95 -5.39 -14.06
CA LYS A 284 10.99 -6.33 -13.63
C LYS A 284 12.29 -5.56 -13.43
N LYS A 285 13.15 -6.02 -12.49
CA LYS A 285 14.47 -5.43 -12.27
C LYS A 285 15.47 -5.85 -13.35
#